data_0c274d06d746e6c94d685943af3c495b
#
_entry.id   0c274d06d746e6c94d685943af3c495b
#
_cell.length_a   1.000
_cell.length_b   1.000
_cell.length_c   1.000
_cell.angle_alpha   90.00
_cell.angle_beta   90.00
_cell.angle_gamma   90.00
#
_symmetry.space_group_name_H-M   'P 1'
#
loop_
_entity.id
_entity.type
_entity.pdbx_description
1 polymer ?
#
loop_
_entity_poly.entity_id
_entity_poly.type
_entity_poly.pdbx_seq_one_letter_code
_entity_poly.pdbx_strand_id
1 'polypeptide(L)'
;MPHTQPTSSLATASFSARRQQIDALRDQFTGRATAYPRADGTTGPRIYLDSAASNLRFQGAEAVVEQAMQHYANTHSHLHHGARIMTEAYAQAHDAVRQFVGAPDDYTAIFCGTGVTGGLNRMARVLSAQRPERDVVITTLMEHHANDLPHRKHMRKVVHVPLQVDPDGNAGRVDMAALQAAIQEHGDRLNYVAVTAASNVTGIANPVHDIAAAAHEVGALCVVDAAQSAAHRPIHLPGNTPNEALDVLCLSGHKIYAPGSPGVIVARKDLFAHREPEVVGGGIVEFVDAKRYDVTDTLPDREEAGTPNLPGALLLGATLRILQRVGMDAVEADEQALTQYAMSALNEIDGLTIYGSHRLEVAERIGVITLNLHDLPHGLVT
;
A
#
# COMPACT_ATOMS: atom_id res chain seq x y z
N MET A 1 38.94 -30.09 -10.54
CA MET A 1 37.63 -30.63 -10.14
C MET A 1 36.62 -29.51 -10.32
N PRO A 2 35.61 -29.67 -11.18
CA PRO A 2 34.62 -28.61 -11.42
C PRO A 2 33.56 -28.60 -10.32
N HIS A 3 33.29 -27.43 -9.74
CA HIS A 3 32.16 -27.20 -8.83
C HIS A 3 30.83 -27.33 -9.60
N THR A 4 30.10 -28.38 -9.30
CA THR A 4 28.71 -28.54 -9.72
C THR A 4 27.80 -27.60 -8.93
N GLN A 5 27.10 -26.67 -9.60
CA GLN A 5 25.99 -25.92 -9.06
C GLN A 5 24.74 -26.81 -8.96
N PRO A 6 24.11 -26.92 -7.79
CA PRO A 6 22.77 -27.51 -7.69
C PRO A 6 21.75 -26.41 -7.33
N THR A 7 21.38 -25.54 -8.24
CA THR A 7 20.44 -24.41 -7.89
C THR A 7 19.19 -24.36 -8.76
N SER A 8 19.06 -25.09 -9.87
CA SER A 8 17.88 -24.92 -10.74
C SER A 8 16.67 -25.80 -10.38
N SER A 9 16.87 -26.99 -9.81
CA SER A 9 15.76 -27.92 -9.57
C SER A 9 14.96 -27.68 -8.30
N LEU A 10 15.59 -27.14 -7.25
CA LEU A 10 14.91 -26.79 -6.00
C LEU A 10 14.09 -25.49 -6.16
N ALA A 11 14.59 -24.53 -6.93
CA ALA A 11 13.88 -23.28 -7.24
C ALA A 11 12.62 -23.54 -8.09
N THR A 12 12.71 -24.40 -9.11
CA THR A 12 11.58 -24.78 -9.96
C THR A 12 10.52 -25.60 -9.22
N ALA A 13 10.92 -26.52 -8.33
CA ALA A 13 9.98 -27.27 -7.50
C ALA A 13 9.25 -26.36 -6.49
N SER A 14 9.93 -25.38 -5.90
CA SER A 14 9.31 -24.40 -5.00
C SER A 14 8.33 -23.47 -5.72
N PHE A 15 8.64 -23.05 -6.94
CA PHE A 15 7.76 -22.21 -7.76
C PHE A 15 6.48 -22.95 -8.16
N SER A 16 6.60 -24.20 -8.60
CA SER A 16 5.44 -25.06 -8.92
C SER A 16 4.52 -25.25 -7.71
N ALA A 17 5.07 -25.49 -6.53
CA ALA A 17 4.28 -25.61 -5.29
C ALA A 17 3.57 -24.32 -4.91
N ARG A 18 4.22 -23.17 -5.06
CA ARG A 18 3.63 -21.85 -4.81
C ARG A 18 2.52 -21.51 -5.80
N ARG A 19 2.71 -21.86 -7.07
CA ARG A 19 1.67 -21.71 -8.10
C ARG A 19 0.42 -22.53 -7.75
N GLN A 20 0.57 -23.76 -7.27
CA GLN A 20 -0.55 -24.58 -6.80
C GLN A 20 -1.28 -23.92 -5.62
N GLN A 21 -0.56 -23.24 -4.71
CA GLN A 21 -1.16 -22.51 -3.61
C GLN A 21 -1.99 -21.32 -4.13
N ILE A 22 -1.49 -20.56 -5.11
CA ILE A 22 -2.24 -19.47 -5.74
C ILE A 22 -3.52 -20.00 -6.40
N ASP A 23 -3.43 -21.08 -7.15
CA ASP A 23 -4.58 -21.72 -7.79
C ASP A 23 -5.62 -22.18 -6.76
N ALA A 24 -5.18 -22.74 -5.62
CA ALA A 24 -6.07 -23.15 -4.53
C ALA A 24 -6.76 -21.96 -3.82
N LEU A 25 -6.17 -20.76 -3.86
CA LEU A 25 -6.79 -19.55 -3.30
C LEU A 25 -7.88 -18.97 -4.19
N ARG A 26 -7.88 -19.25 -5.48
CA ARG A 26 -8.86 -18.65 -6.43
C ARG A 26 -10.30 -18.85 -6.04
N ASP A 27 -10.63 -20.01 -5.46
CA ASP A 27 -12.00 -20.34 -5.05
C ASP A 27 -12.35 -19.87 -3.64
N GLN A 28 -11.38 -19.29 -2.92
CA GLN A 28 -11.56 -18.81 -1.56
C GLN A 28 -11.94 -17.32 -1.46
N PHE A 29 -12.20 -16.67 -2.59
CA PHE A 29 -12.65 -15.28 -2.58
C PHE A 29 -14.17 -15.19 -2.38
N THR A 30 -14.59 -14.48 -1.34
CA THR A 30 -16.01 -14.23 -1.05
C THR A 30 -16.65 -13.43 -2.20
N GLY A 31 -17.77 -13.95 -2.70
CA GLY A 31 -18.54 -13.31 -3.78
C GLY A 31 -18.04 -13.59 -5.21
N ARG A 32 -16.96 -14.34 -5.41
CA ARG A 32 -16.47 -14.69 -6.76
C ARG A 32 -17.48 -15.52 -7.56
N ALA A 33 -18.13 -16.48 -6.92
CA ALA A 33 -19.11 -17.37 -7.56
C ALA A 33 -20.54 -16.81 -7.60
N THR A 34 -20.76 -15.55 -7.15
CA THR A 34 -22.08 -14.93 -7.19
C THR A 34 -22.57 -14.81 -8.62
N ALA A 35 -23.79 -15.28 -8.86
CA ALA A 35 -24.40 -15.20 -10.18
C ALA A 35 -24.98 -13.81 -10.45
N TYR A 36 -24.64 -13.24 -11.61
CA TYR A 36 -25.13 -11.94 -12.07
C TYR A 36 -25.91 -12.08 -13.39
N PRO A 37 -26.95 -11.25 -13.61
CA PRO A 37 -27.58 -11.18 -14.90
C PRO A 37 -26.61 -10.60 -15.94
N ARG A 38 -26.66 -11.15 -17.15
CA ARG A 38 -25.87 -10.69 -18.30
C ARG A 38 -26.73 -9.89 -19.26
N ALA A 39 -26.09 -9.11 -20.14
CA ALA A 39 -26.76 -8.29 -21.14
C ALA A 39 -27.59 -9.12 -22.13
N ASP A 40 -27.24 -10.38 -22.36
CA ASP A 40 -28.00 -11.31 -23.25
C ASP A 40 -29.21 -11.93 -22.54
N GLY A 41 -29.53 -11.55 -21.31
CA GLY A 41 -30.64 -12.08 -20.50
C GLY A 41 -30.33 -13.41 -19.79
N THR A 42 -29.13 -13.97 -19.97
CA THR A 42 -28.69 -15.16 -19.21
C THR A 42 -28.15 -14.78 -17.85
N THR A 43 -27.93 -15.79 -17.00
CA THR A 43 -27.27 -15.60 -15.69
C THR A 43 -25.95 -16.37 -15.70
N GLY A 44 -24.90 -15.78 -15.17
CA GLY A 44 -23.61 -16.44 -15.08
C GLY A 44 -22.78 -15.95 -13.90
N PRO A 45 -21.64 -16.61 -13.60
CA PRO A 45 -20.77 -16.19 -12.53
C PRO A 45 -20.24 -14.78 -12.79
N ARG A 46 -20.06 -14.02 -11.71
CA ARG A 46 -19.45 -12.69 -11.72
C ARG A 46 -18.05 -12.74 -12.34
N ILE A 47 -17.77 -11.86 -13.26
CA ILE A 47 -16.42 -11.56 -13.74
C ILE A 47 -16.00 -10.26 -13.04
N TYR A 48 -15.01 -10.34 -12.14
CA TYR A 48 -14.56 -9.20 -11.35
C TYR A 48 -13.21 -8.71 -11.86
N LEU A 49 -13.18 -7.59 -12.54
CA LEU A 49 -11.98 -6.96 -13.11
C LEU A 49 -11.66 -5.60 -12.48
N ASP A 50 -12.38 -5.20 -11.43
CA ASP A 50 -12.23 -3.90 -10.76
C ASP A 50 -11.37 -3.98 -9.49
N SER A 51 -10.37 -4.86 -9.47
CA SER A 51 -9.46 -5.00 -8.32
C SER A 51 -8.60 -3.76 -8.06
N ALA A 52 -8.37 -2.92 -9.08
CA ALA A 52 -7.68 -1.65 -8.93
C ALA A 52 -8.45 -0.66 -8.04
N ALA A 53 -9.79 -0.74 -8.01
CA ALA A 53 -10.63 0.04 -7.12
C ALA A 53 -10.71 -0.59 -5.73
N SER A 54 -11.01 -1.89 -5.63
CA SER A 54 -11.09 -2.64 -4.36
C SER A 54 -11.03 -4.13 -4.62
N ASN A 55 -10.49 -4.92 -3.72
CA ASN A 55 -10.40 -6.37 -3.84
C ASN A 55 -11.51 -7.12 -3.08
N LEU A 56 -11.77 -8.36 -3.50
CA LEU A 56 -12.64 -9.30 -2.78
C LEU A 56 -11.92 -9.82 -1.52
N ARG A 57 -12.69 -10.32 -0.54
CA ARG A 57 -12.15 -10.84 0.71
C ARG A 57 -11.77 -12.31 0.62
N PHE A 58 -10.74 -12.72 1.37
CA PHE A 58 -10.43 -14.12 1.59
C PHE A 58 -11.34 -14.74 2.66
N GLN A 59 -12.01 -15.85 2.33
CA GLN A 59 -12.84 -16.61 3.29
C GLN A 59 -12.04 -17.09 4.49
N GLY A 60 -10.79 -17.54 4.29
CA GLY A 60 -9.93 -17.97 5.38
C GLY A 60 -9.59 -16.85 6.36
N ALA A 61 -9.42 -15.61 5.89
CA ALA A 61 -9.21 -14.46 6.77
C ALA A 61 -10.50 -14.05 7.50
N GLU A 62 -11.66 -14.12 6.85
CA GLU A 62 -12.96 -13.89 7.48
C GLU A 62 -13.22 -14.89 8.61
N ALA A 63 -12.91 -16.17 8.41
CA ALA A 63 -13.07 -17.21 9.43
C ALA A 63 -12.21 -16.96 10.68
N VAL A 64 -10.98 -16.43 10.50
CA VAL A 64 -10.14 -16.01 11.63
C VAL A 64 -10.77 -14.88 12.43
N VAL A 65 -11.35 -13.89 11.73
CA VAL A 65 -12.06 -12.78 12.40
C VAL A 65 -13.28 -13.29 13.14
N GLU A 66 -14.11 -14.11 12.50
CA GLU A 66 -15.32 -14.67 13.13
C GLU A 66 -14.99 -15.44 14.40
N GLN A 67 -13.94 -16.27 14.38
CA GLN A 67 -13.48 -17.00 15.55
C GLN A 67 -12.97 -16.06 16.65
N ALA A 68 -12.18 -15.05 16.31
CA ALA A 68 -11.65 -14.09 17.28
C ALA A 68 -12.78 -13.27 17.93
N MET A 69 -13.79 -12.87 17.15
CA MET A 69 -14.91 -12.07 17.64
C MET A 69 -15.82 -12.78 18.64
N GLN A 70 -15.70 -14.10 18.80
CA GLN A 70 -16.37 -14.82 19.90
C GLN A 70 -15.81 -14.43 21.26
N HIS A 71 -14.58 -13.90 21.31
CA HIS A 71 -13.94 -13.39 22.53
C HIS A 71 -13.99 -11.86 22.62
N TYR A 72 -14.86 -11.22 21.81
CA TYR A 72 -14.85 -9.76 21.70
C TYR A 72 -14.89 -9.05 23.05
N ALA A 73 -13.94 -8.15 23.22
CA ALA A 73 -13.84 -7.20 24.30
C ALA A 73 -13.05 -5.98 23.79
N ASN A 74 -13.12 -4.86 24.50
CA ASN A 74 -12.30 -3.71 24.14
C ASN A 74 -10.81 -4.01 24.33
N THR A 75 -9.99 -3.44 23.46
CA THR A 75 -8.52 -3.46 23.53
C THR A 75 -8.00 -2.52 24.64
N HIS A 76 -6.68 -2.40 24.77
CA HIS A 76 -6.01 -1.55 25.78
C HIS A 76 -6.34 -1.93 27.23
N SER A 77 -6.65 -3.21 27.48
CA SER A 77 -6.93 -3.73 28.82
C SER A 77 -6.42 -5.15 28.98
N HIS A 78 -5.89 -5.42 30.16
CA HIS A 78 -5.44 -6.75 30.58
C HIS A 78 -6.21 -7.30 31.79
N LEU A 79 -7.29 -6.63 32.18
CA LEU A 79 -8.00 -6.90 33.42
C LEU A 79 -8.79 -8.20 33.39
N HIS A 80 -9.31 -8.62 32.23
CA HIS A 80 -10.03 -9.87 32.10
C HIS A 80 -9.63 -10.65 30.83
N HIS A 81 -9.98 -11.92 30.78
CA HIS A 81 -9.50 -12.86 29.76
C HIS A 81 -9.80 -12.41 28.32
N GLY A 82 -11.05 -12.01 28.02
CA GLY A 82 -11.41 -11.54 26.68
C GLY A 82 -10.61 -10.30 26.24
N ALA A 83 -10.42 -9.32 27.15
CA ALA A 83 -9.64 -8.12 26.83
C ALA A 83 -8.18 -8.46 26.52
N ARG A 84 -7.55 -9.40 27.25
CA ARG A 84 -6.19 -9.87 26.93
C ARG A 84 -6.09 -10.48 25.55
N ILE A 85 -7.04 -11.38 25.20
CA ILE A 85 -7.10 -12.01 23.88
C ILE A 85 -7.20 -10.95 22.78
N MET A 86 -8.11 -9.98 22.93
CA MET A 86 -8.33 -8.96 21.90
C MET A 86 -7.17 -7.96 21.79
N THR A 87 -6.57 -7.56 22.92
CA THR A 87 -5.38 -6.70 22.92
C THR A 87 -4.21 -7.39 22.22
N GLU A 88 -3.99 -8.67 22.51
CA GLU A 88 -2.92 -9.44 21.87
C GLU A 88 -3.21 -9.65 20.37
N ALA A 89 -4.44 -9.98 20.00
CA ALA A 89 -4.82 -10.13 18.59
C ALA A 89 -4.63 -8.82 17.80
N TYR A 90 -4.92 -7.67 18.42
CA TYR A 90 -4.70 -6.36 17.82
C TYR A 90 -3.20 -6.05 17.65
N ALA A 91 -2.38 -6.33 18.66
CA ALA A 91 -0.92 -6.22 18.56
C ALA A 91 -0.35 -7.12 17.46
N GLN A 92 -0.84 -8.36 17.33
CA GLN A 92 -0.46 -9.27 16.26
C GLN A 92 -0.85 -8.78 14.86
N ALA A 93 -1.90 -7.97 14.73
CA ALA A 93 -2.25 -7.33 13.44
C ALA A 93 -1.21 -6.26 13.05
N HIS A 94 -0.71 -5.45 14.00
CA HIS A 94 0.40 -4.51 13.76
C HIS A 94 1.68 -5.25 13.36
N ASP A 95 2.00 -6.33 14.05
CA ASP A 95 3.18 -7.15 13.73
C ASP A 95 3.08 -7.77 12.34
N ALA A 96 1.90 -8.23 11.93
CA ALA A 96 1.69 -8.75 10.59
C ALA A 96 1.95 -7.68 9.51
N VAL A 97 1.55 -6.44 9.75
CA VAL A 97 1.85 -5.30 8.86
C VAL A 97 3.36 -5.05 8.81
N ARG A 98 4.02 -4.92 9.96
CA ARG A 98 5.47 -4.66 10.02
C ARG A 98 6.26 -5.74 9.30
N GLN A 99 5.93 -7.00 9.56
CA GLN A 99 6.58 -8.16 8.91
C GLN A 99 6.33 -8.19 7.40
N PHE A 100 5.12 -7.83 6.95
CA PHE A 100 4.76 -7.85 5.53
C PHE A 100 5.60 -6.89 4.70
N VAL A 101 5.98 -5.74 5.25
CA VAL A 101 6.81 -4.74 4.57
C VAL A 101 8.28 -4.78 4.96
N GLY A 102 8.68 -5.75 5.80
CA GLY A 102 10.05 -5.88 6.29
C GLY A 102 10.50 -4.70 7.16
N ALA A 103 9.58 -4.10 7.93
CA ALA A 103 9.87 -2.92 8.74
C ALA A 103 10.84 -3.25 9.90
N PRO A 104 11.95 -2.51 10.06
CA PRO A 104 12.87 -2.62 11.20
C PRO A 104 12.24 -2.21 12.53
N ASP A 105 12.95 -2.43 13.63
CA ASP A 105 12.44 -2.16 14.98
C ASP A 105 12.26 -0.68 15.32
N ASP A 106 12.93 0.20 14.61
CA ASP A 106 12.77 1.66 14.71
C ASP A 106 11.56 2.20 13.93
N TYR A 107 10.78 1.32 13.28
CA TYR A 107 9.51 1.65 12.66
C TYR A 107 8.32 1.18 13.48
N THR A 108 7.19 1.85 13.30
CA THR A 108 5.88 1.47 13.85
C THR A 108 4.85 1.35 12.73
N ALA A 109 3.87 0.46 12.94
CA ALA A 109 2.66 0.40 12.12
C ALA A 109 1.52 1.06 12.91
N ILE A 110 0.78 1.97 12.28
CA ILE A 110 -0.33 2.70 12.87
C ILE A 110 -1.56 2.48 12.01
N PHE A 111 -2.65 2.03 12.62
CA PHE A 111 -3.94 1.96 11.95
C PHE A 111 -4.61 3.33 11.95
N CYS A 112 -5.16 3.71 10.81
CA CYS A 112 -5.81 5.01 10.65
C CYS A 112 -7.14 4.86 9.90
N GLY A 113 -7.91 5.95 9.80
CA GLY A 113 -9.27 5.97 9.27
C GLY A 113 -9.42 5.45 7.84
N THR A 114 -9.63 6.33 6.88
CA THR A 114 -10.07 6.02 5.52
C THR A 114 -8.90 5.61 4.59
N GLY A 115 -8.37 4.42 4.74
CA GLY A 115 -7.32 3.88 3.86
C GLY A 115 -6.07 4.77 3.79
N VAL A 116 -5.35 4.70 2.70
CA VAL A 116 -4.20 5.56 2.39
C VAL A 116 -4.54 7.05 2.49
N THR A 117 -5.74 7.46 2.10
CA THR A 117 -6.18 8.86 2.20
C THR A 117 -6.07 9.40 3.62
N GLY A 118 -6.50 8.62 4.62
CA GLY A 118 -6.35 8.98 6.03
C GLY A 118 -4.89 9.07 6.45
N GLY A 119 -4.09 8.08 6.05
CA GLY A 119 -2.66 8.02 6.35
C GLY A 119 -1.88 9.21 5.79
N LEU A 120 -2.03 9.48 4.49
CA LEU A 120 -1.31 10.59 3.82
C LEU A 120 -1.74 11.98 4.32
N ASN A 121 -3.04 12.18 4.61
CA ASN A 121 -3.49 13.42 5.26
C ASN A 121 -2.84 13.60 6.62
N ARG A 122 -2.76 12.53 7.43
CA ARG A 122 -2.10 12.57 8.73
C ARG A 122 -0.62 12.88 8.60
N MET A 123 0.10 12.17 7.73
CA MET A 123 1.54 12.39 7.56
C MET A 123 1.85 13.77 7.00
N ALA A 124 1.07 14.31 6.07
CA ALA A 124 1.24 15.67 5.59
C ALA A 124 1.14 16.71 6.73
N ARG A 125 0.18 16.55 7.67
CA ARG A 125 0.06 17.43 8.86
C ARG A 125 1.23 17.24 9.83
N VAL A 126 1.58 15.99 10.13
CA VAL A 126 2.68 15.67 11.04
C VAL A 126 3.98 16.28 10.54
N LEU A 127 4.34 16.01 9.30
CA LEU A 127 5.62 16.43 8.72
C LEU A 127 5.70 17.95 8.51
N SER A 128 4.59 18.60 8.13
CA SER A 128 4.55 20.06 8.04
C SER A 128 4.71 20.76 9.38
N ALA A 129 4.15 20.21 10.45
CA ALA A 129 4.26 20.77 11.80
C ALA A 129 5.63 20.50 12.44
N GLN A 130 6.23 19.34 12.16
CA GLN A 130 7.49 18.92 12.77
C GLN A 130 8.71 19.61 12.15
N ARG A 131 8.65 19.94 10.86
CA ARG A 131 9.75 20.55 10.09
C ARG A 131 9.29 21.85 9.39
N PRO A 132 8.84 22.86 10.13
CA PRO A 132 8.21 24.06 9.55
C PRO A 132 9.16 24.90 8.69
N GLU A 133 10.47 24.77 8.88
CA GLU A 133 11.50 25.41 8.06
C GLU A 133 11.62 24.77 6.67
N ARG A 134 11.15 23.52 6.51
CA ARG A 134 11.11 22.78 5.26
C ARG A 134 9.68 22.78 4.72
N ASP A 135 9.34 23.77 3.93
CA ASP A 135 7.97 24.09 3.52
C ASP A 135 7.60 23.67 2.08
N VAL A 136 8.48 22.89 1.43
CA VAL A 136 8.31 22.39 0.07
C VAL A 136 8.11 20.87 0.08
N VAL A 137 7.19 20.38 -0.75
CA VAL A 137 7.03 18.97 -1.11
C VAL A 137 7.18 18.81 -2.60
N ILE A 138 7.87 17.76 -3.02
CA ILE A 138 7.90 17.30 -4.41
C ILE A 138 6.98 16.08 -4.54
N THR A 139 6.16 16.05 -5.57
CA THR A 139 5.31 14.93 -5.95
C THR A 139 5.31 14.75 -7.46
N THR A 140 4.58 13.78 -8.01
CA THR A 140 4.58 13.53 -9.45
C THR A 140 3.22 13.80 -10.10
N LEU A 141 3.18 13.90 -11.42
CA LEU A 141 1.93 13.97 -12.17
C LEU A 141 1.17 12.63 -12.23
N MET A 142 1.72 11.55 -11.65
CA MET A 142 1.14 10.21 -11.64
C MET A 142 0.26 9.96 -10.41
N GLU A 143 0.28 10.84 -9.42
CA GLU A 143 -0.29 10.58 -8.11
C GLU A 143 -1.82 10.43 -8.14
N HIS A 144 -2.31 9.51 -7.32
CA HIS A 144 -3.71 9.52 -6.92
C HIS A 144 -3.99 10.78 -6.09
N HIS A 145 -5.23 11.28 -6.14
CA HIS A 145 -5.66 12.47 -5.36
C HIS A 145 -5.35 12.35 -3.86
N ALA A 146 -5.31 11.14 -3.31
CA ALA A 146 -4.93 10.89 -1.92
C ALA A 146 -3.47 11.27 -1.62
N ASN A 147 -2.58 11.20 -2.61
CA ASN A 147 -1.16 11.54 -2.49
C ASN A 147 -0.80 12.88 -3.17
N ASP A 148 -1.78 13.71 -3.49
CA ASP A 148 -1.61 15.05 -4.04
C ASP A 148 -2.28 16.10 -3.16
N LEU A 149 -3.59 15.97 -2.92
CA LEU A 149 -4.38 17.01 -2.26
C LEU A 149 -3.98 17.30 -0.81
N PRO A 150 -3.58 16.32 0.03
CA PRO A 150 -3.10 16.62 1.37
C PRO A 150 -1.87 17.52 1.39
N HIS A 151 -0.95 17.31 0.44
CA HIS A 151 0.26 18.12 0.34
C HIS A 151 -0.07 19.56 -0.06
N ARG A 152 -0.96 19.75 -1.05
CA ARG A 152 -1.45 21.10 -1.40
C ARG A 152 -2.15 21.82 -0.25
N LYS A 153 -2.80 21.08 0.65
CA LYS A 153 -3.51 21.62 1.79
C LYS A 153 -2.59 22.06 2.93
N HIS A 154 -1.52 21.31 3.19
CA HIS A 154 -0.72 21.45 4.40
C HIS A 154 0.68 22.02 4.16
N MET A 155 1.18 22.04 2.92
CA MET A 155 2.51 22.55 2.57
C MET A 155 2.38 23.90 1.86
N ARG A 156 3.39 24.74 2.03
CA ARG A 156 3.41 26.06 1.39
C ARG A 156 3.61 25.98 -0.13
N LYS A 157 4.43 25.02 -0.58
CA LYS A 157 4.71 24.79 -2.01
C LYS A 157 4.68 23.29 -2.31
N VAL A 158 3.98 22.92 -3.38
CA VAL A 158 4.01 21.58 -3.95
C VAL A 158 4.55 21.69 -5.37
N VAL A 159 5.57 20.91 -5.67
CA VAL A 159 6.22 20.84 -6.98
C VAL A 159 5.82 19.51 -7.63
N HIS A 160 5.21 19.57 -8.80
CA HIS A 160 4.83 18.38 -9.56
C HIS A 160 5.89 18.07 -10.61
N VAL A 161 6.54 16.93 -10.48
CA VAL A 161 7.54 16.46 -11.44
C VAL A 161 6.83 15.74 -12.60
N PRO A 162 7.24 16.01 -13.86
CA PRO A 162 6.69 15.35 -15.03
C PRO A 162 7.03 13.86 -15.07
N LEU A 163 6.33 13.15 -15.96
CA LEU A 163 6.60 11.76 -16.30
C LEU A 163 7.45 11.73 -17.59
N GLN A 164 8.22 10.67 -17.74
CA GLN A 164 8.82 10.35 -19.03
C GLN A 164 7.68 10.11 -20.04
N VAL A 165 7.92 10.55 -21.27
CA VAL A 165 6.99 10.31 -22.38
C VAL A 165 7.75 9.50 -23.41
N ASP A 166 7.17 8.37 -23.82
CA ASP A 166 7.78 7.55 -24.88
C ASP A 166 7.62 8.22 -26.27
N PRO A 167 8.33 7.74 -27.30
CA PRO A 167 8.22 8.31 -28.65
C PRO A 167 6.82 8.28 -29.26
N ASP A 168 5.93 7.44 -28.74
CA ASP A 168 4.54 7.34 -29.18
C ASP A 168 3.61 8.29 -28.40
N GLY A 169 4.14 9.07 -27.46
CA GLY A 169 3.43 10.05 -26.65
C GLY A 169 2.79 9.49 -25.40
N ASN A 170 3.05 8.22 -25.03
CA ASN A 170 2.46 7.61 -23.84
C ASN A 170 3.27 7.93 -22.60
N ALA A 171 2.58 8.16 -21.48
CA ALA A 171 3.19 8.40 -20.19
C ALA A 171 3.92 7.16 -19.66
N GLY A 172 5.15 7.35 -19.22
CA GLY A 172 6.01 6.37 -18.59
C GLY A 172 6.08 6.52 -17.07
N ARG A 173 7.26 6.24 -16.51
CA ARG A 173 7.60 6.48 -15.10
C ARG A 173 7.86 7.95 -14.82
N VAL A 174 8.05 8.26 -13.54
CA VAL A 174 8.57 9.58 -13.14
C VAL A 174 9.86 9.91 -13.87
N ASP A 175 9.99 11.15 -14.35
CA ASP A 175 11.24 11.64 -14.92
C ASP A 175 12.26 11.88 -13.79
N MET A 176 13.18 10.93 -13.62
CA MET A 176 14.18 10.97 -12.54
C MET A 176 15.15 12.15 -12.70
N ALA A 177 15.45 12.60 -13.92
CA ALA A 177 16.31 13.77 -14.14
C ALA A 177 15.59 15.05 -13.67
N ALA A 178 14.34 15.22 -14.04
CA ALA A 178 13.51 16.34 -13.57
C ALA A 178 13.28 16.28 -12.05
N LEU A 179 13.09 15.08 -11.48
CA LEU A 179 12.99 14.90 -10.04
C LEU A 179 14.26 15.35 -9.32
N GLN A 180 15.42 14.90 -9.79
CA GLN A 180 16.71 15.24 -9.19
C GLN A 180 17.01 16.74 -9.29
N ALA A 181 16.66 17.36 -10.43
CA ALA A 181 16.78 18.82 -10.59
C ALA A 181 15.88 19.57 -9.59
N ALA A 182 14.63 19.13 -9.40
CA ALA A 182 13.71 19.73 -8.43
C ALA A 182 14.20 19.53 -6.97
N ILE A 183 14.75 18.36 -6.62
CA ILE A 183 15.36 18.11 -5.31
C ILE A 183 16.50 19.08 -5.05
N GLN A 184 17.41 19.26 -6.00
CA GLN A 184 18.54 20.17 -5.86
C GLN A 184 18.10 21.64 -5.80
N GLU A 185 17.10 22.05 -6.58
CA GLU A 185 16.56 23.42 -6.55
C GLU A 185 15.98 23.79 -5.18
N HIS A 186 15.32 22.84 -4.52
CA HIS A 186 14.63 23.10 -3.25
C HIS A 186 15.40 22.67 -2.00
N GLY A 187 16.41 21.81 -2.11
CA GLY A 187 17.43 21.47 -1.13
C GLY A 187 16.98 21.58 0.34
N ASP A 188 17.49 22.58 1.03
CA ASP A 188 17.22 22.81 2.46
C ASP A 188 15.76 23.08 2.81
N ARG A 189 14.93 23.47 1.84
CA ARG A 189 13.51 23.71 2.03
C ARG A 189 12.66 22.47 1.75
N LEU A 190 13.20 21.44 1.13
CA LEU A 190 12.47 20.23 0.82
C LEU A 190 12.19 19.43 2.08
N ASN A 191 10.91 19.26 2.43
CA ASN A 191 10.49 18.46 3.57
C ASN A 191 10.52 16.97 3.23
N TYR A 192 9.80 16.60 2.17
CA TYR A 192 9.76 15.23 1.68
C TYR A 192 9.42 15.16 0.18
N VAL A 193 9.72 14.01 -0.41
CA VAL A 193 9.20 13.59 -1.70
C VAL A 193 8.05 12.62 -1.44
N ALA A 194 6.87 12.90 -2.02
CA ALA A 194 5.69 12.04 -1.94
C ALA A 194 5.45 11.37 -3.29
N VAL A 195 5.49 10.04 -3.35
CA VAL A 195 5.39 9.28 -4.60
C VAL A 195 4.53 8.04 -4.46
N THR A 196 3.73 7.74 -5.49
CA THR A 196 3.07 6.43 -5.57
C THR A 196 4.07 5.36 -6.01
N ALA A 197 4.01 4.19 -5.36
CA ALA A 197 4.85 3.05 -5.76
C ALA A 197 4.40 2.46 -7.11
N ALA A 198 3.10 2.53 -7.42
CA ALA A 198 2.56 2.15 -8.72
C ALA A 198 1.29 2.95 -9.02
N SER A 199 1.13 3.36 -10.28
CA SER A 199 -0.03 4.10 -10.75
C SER A 199 -1.30 3.26 -10.69
N ASN A 200 -2.37 3.82 -10.12
CA ASN A 200 -3.70 3.23 -10.16
C ASN A 200 -4.37 3.35 -11.54
N VAL A 201 -3.79 4.09 -12.47
CA VAL A 201 -4.30 4.30 -13.83
C VAL A 201 -3.54 3.44 -14.83
N THR A 202 -2.22 3.57 -14.89
CA THR A 202 -1.41 2.88 -15.91
C THR A 202 -0.76 1.58 -15.41
N GLY A 203 -0.79 1.32 -14.10
CA GLY A 203 -0.08 0.20 -13.48
C GLY A 203 1.45 0.37 -13.43
N ILE A 204 1.99 1.46 -13.97
CA ILE A 204 3.43 1.69 -14.06
C ILE A 204 4.01 1.92 -12.66
N ALA A 205 5.08 1.21 -12.34
CA ALA A 205 5.78 1.28 -11.07
C ALA A 205 6.91 2.32 -11.09
N ASN A 206 7.08 3.03 -9.98
CA ASN A 206 8.16 3.99 -9.78
C ASN A 206 9.33 3.36 -9.00
N PRO A 207 10.57 3.83 -9.22
CA PRO A 207 11.76 3.36 -8.50
C PRO A 207 11.84 4.06 -7.11
N VAL A 208 10.98 3.65 -6.17
CA VAL A 208 10.79 4.37 -4.90
C VAL A 208 12.05 4.43 -4.04
N HIS A 209 12.94 3.44 -4.13
CA HIS A 209 14.19 3.39 -3.39
C HIS A 209 15.23 4.38 -3.96
N ASP A 210 15.31 4.50 -5.29
CA ASP A 210 16.16 5.51 -5.92
C ASP A 210 15.67 6.93 -5.60
N ILE A 211 14.34 7.10 -5.54
CA ILE A 211 13.71 8.37 -5.14
C ILE A 211 14.02 8.68 -3.67
N ALA A 212 13.96 7.70 -2.78
CA ALA A 212 14.33 7.85 -1.37
C ALA A 212 15.80 8.27 -1.23
N ALA A 213 16.70 7.57 -1.92
CA ALA A 213 18.12 7.90 -1.92
C ALA A 213 18.37 9.34 -2.36
N ALA A 214 17.75 9.79 -3.46
CA ALA A 214 17.87 11.17 -3.93
C ALA A 214 17.31 12.21 -2.94
N ALA A 215 16.18 11.92 -2.27
CA ALA A 215 15.62 12.79 -1.24
C ALA A 215 16.56 12.91 -0.03
N HIS A 216 17.13 11.80 0.42
CA HIS A 216 18.03 11.76 1.57
C HIS A 216 19.33 12.52 1.36
N GLU A 217 19.82 12.67 0.12
CA GLU A 217 21.02 13.47 -0.19
C GLU A 217 20.90 14.93 0.29
N VAL A 218 19.67 15.47 0.35
CA VAL A 218 19.38 16.83 0.85
C VAL A 218 18.72 16.83 2.22
N GLY A 219 18.66 15.68 2.91
CA GLY A 219 18.02 15.52 4.21
C GLY A 219 16.50 15.63 4.16
N ALA A 220 15.87 15.46 2.99
CA ALA A 220 14.43 15.31 2.85
C ALA A 220 14.00 13.87 3.13
N LEU A 221 12.70 13.66 3.42
CA LEU A 221 12.13 12.32 3.66
C LEU A 221 11.50 11.76 2.39
N CYS A 222 11.24 10.45 2.38
CA CYS A 222 10.47 9.78 1.34
C CYS A 222 9.17 9.21 1.89
N VAL A 223 8.03 9.66 1.34
CA VAL A 223 6.67 9.23 1.67
C VAL A 223 6.09 8.46 0.50
N VAL A 224 5.74 7.19 0.70
CA VAL A 224 5.30 6.31 -0.37
C VAL A 224 3.84 5.90 -0.22
N ASP A 225 3.05 6.18 -1.24
CA ASP A 225 1.72 5.59 -1.42
C ASP A 225 1.86 4.22 -2.07
N ALA A 226 1.70 3.16 -1.28
CA ALA A 226 1.75 1.78 -1.74
C ALA A 226 0.35 1.15 -1.90
N ALA A 227 -0.71 1.96 -2.03
CA ALA A 227 -2.09 1.47 -2.13
C ALA A 227 -2.28 0.44 -3.25
N GLN A 228 -1.65 0.66 -4.40
CA GLN A 228 -1.75 -0.25 -5.53
C GLN A 228 -0.69 -1.35 -5.49
N SER A 229 0.54 -1.06 -5.10
CA SER A 229 1.64 -2.02 -5.19
C SER A 229 1.58 -3.12 -4.13
N ALA A 230 1.02 -2.86 -2.95
CA ALA A 230 1.13 -3.74 -1.79
C ALA A 230 0.47 -5.12 -1.96
N ALA A 231 -0.56 -5.24 -2.81
CA ALA A 231 -1.21 -6.52 -3.09
C ALA A 231 -0.53 -7.32 -4.22
N HIS A 232 0.40 -6.70 -4.96
CA HIS A 232 0.87 -7.16 -6.26
C HIS A 232 2.35 -7.56 -6.28
N ARG A 233 3.16 -6.97 -5.40
CA ARG A 233 4.60 -7.21 -5.40
C ARG A 233 5.21 -7.09 -4.00
N PRO A 234 6.38 -7.70 -3.76
CA PRO A 234 7.09 -7.56 -2.50
C PRO A 234 7.39 -6.09 -2.18
N ILE A 235 7.26 -5.73 -0.92
CA ILE A 235 7.71 -4.46 -0.39
C ILE A 235 8.90 -4.73 0.53
N HIS A 236 9.99 -4.03 0.31
CA HIS A 236 11.17 -4.08 1.16
C HIS A 236 11.48 -2.68 1.69
N LEU A 237 10.81 -2.30 2.78
CA LEU A 237 10.86 -0.94 3.32
C LEU A 237 12.28 -0.42 3.57
N PRO A 238 13.26 -1.21 4.10
CA PRO A 238 14.62 -0.73 4.33
C PRO A 238 15.43 -0.43 3.05
N GLY A 239 15.04 -0.97 1.88
CA GLY A 239 15.90 -0.94 0.71
C GLY A 239 17.15 -1.83 0.86
N ASN A 240 18.15 -1.66 0.00
CA ASN A 240 19.41 -2.39 0.04
C ASN A 240 20.51 -1.63 0.81
N THR A 241 20.36 -0.30 0.92
CA THR A 241 21.24 0.58 1.66
C THR A 241 20.45 1.49 2.59
N PRO A 242 21.05 2.05 3.66
CA PRO A 242 20.34 2.96 4.56
C PRO A 242 19.71 4.18 3.87
N ASN A 243 20.31 4.66 2.78
CA ASN A 243 19.78 5.81 2.02
C ASN A 243 18.56 5.45 1.16
N GLU A 244 18.33 4.18 0.89
CA GLU A 244 17.18 3.69 0.12
C GLU A 244 15.95 3.41 0.99
N ALA A 245 16.06 3.52 2.31
CA ALA A 245 14.96 3.24 3.23
C ALA A 245 13.79 4.21 3.01
N LEU A 246 12.57 3.69 3.03
CA LEU A 246 11.36 4.50 2.92
C LEU A 246 10.97 5.01 4.31
N ASP A 247 10.92 6.32 4.53
CA ASP A 247 10.62 6.89 5.86
C ASP A 247 9.17 6.68 6.27
N VAL A 248 8.26 6.74 5.29
CA VAL A 248 6.82 6.53 5.47
C VAL A 248 6.27 5.71 4.31
N LEU A 249 5.53 4.67 4.65
CA LEU A 249 4.77 3.85 3.71
C LEU A 249 3.30 3.83 4.11
N CYS A 250 2.39 4.13 3.18
CA CYS A 250 0.94 4.09 3.42
C CYS A 250 0.28 2.96 2.62
N LEU A 251 -0.59 2.19 3.28
CA LEU A 251 -1.29 1.03 2.71
C LEU A 251 -2.81 1.19 2.83
N SER A 252 -3.54 0.58 1.88
CA SER A 252 -5.01 0.47 1.91
C SER A 252 -5.42 -0.99 1.93
N GLY A 253 -5.89 -1.49 3.07
CA GLY A 253 -6.22 -2.90 3.22
C GLY A 253 -7.35 -3.38 2.32
N HIS A 254 -8.31 -2.52 1.92
CA HIS A 254 -9.36 -2.90 0.97
C HIS A 254 -8.82 -3.25 -0.42
N LYS A 255 -7.61 -2.81 -0.77
CA LYS A 255 -6.89 -3.22 -1.99
C LYS A 255 -5.97 -4.42 -1.76
N ILE A 256 -5.77 -4.82 -0.50
CA ILE A 256 -5.00 -6.00 -0.10
C ILE A 256 -5.96 -7.09 0.41
N TYR A 257 -7.03 -7.36 -0.31
CA TYR A 257 -8.05 -8.38 -0.04
C TYR A 257 -8.71 -8.31 1.36
N ALA A 258 -8.68 -7.13 2.01
CA ALA A 258 -9.27 -6.88 3.33
C ALA A 258 -10.21 -5.67 3.33
N PRO A 259 -11.31 -5.67 2.54
CA PRO A 259 -12.29 -4.58 2.55
C PRO A 259 -12.93 -4.45 3.94
N GLY A 260 -13.08 -3.19 4.39
CA GLY A 260 -13.54 -2.86 5.74
C GLY A 260 -12.41 -2.71 6.77
N SER A 261 -11.16 -3.00 6.40
CA SER A 261 -9.99 -2.76 7.25
C SER A 261 -9.62 -1.28 7.33
N PRO A 262 -8.89 -0.86 8.39
CA PRO A 262 -8.33 0.48 8.46
C PRO A 262 -7.30 0.73 7.36
N GLY A 263 -6.96 1.99 7.13
CA GLY A 263 -5.73 2.39 6.48
C GLY A 263 -4.52 2.13 7.38
N VAL A 264 -3.34 2.08 6.80
CA VAL A 264 -2.11 1.80 7.53
C VAL A 264 -1.04 2.82 7.18
N ILE A 265 -0.36 3.31 8.21
CA ILE A 265 0.91 4.03 8.11
C ILE A 265 1.98 3.14 8.70
N VAL A 266 3.05 2.86 7.95
CA VAL A 266 4.29 2.31 8.50
C VAL A 266 5.35 3.40 8.40
N ALA A 267 5.88 3.84 9.53
CA ALA A 267 6.78 4.98 9.55
C ALA A 267 7.82 4.88 10.68
N ARG A 268 8.90 5.62 10.54
CA ARG A 268 9.93 5.74 11.56
C ARG A 268 9.34 6.31 12.86
N LYS A 269 9.69 5.72 13.98
CA LYS A 269 9.19 6.13 15.31
C LYS A 269 9.57 7.56 15.68
N ASP A 270 10.76 8.02 15.27
CA ASP A 270 11.25 9.36 15.55
C ASP A 270 10.37 10.48 14.93
N LEU A 271 9.62 10.17 13.86
CA LEU A 271 8.66 11.09 13.26
C LEU A 271 7.46 11.40 14.18
N PHE A 272 7.25 10.63 15.23
CA PHE A 272 6.20 10.85 16.23
C PHE A 272 6.73 11.32 17.58
N ALA A 273 8.04 11.42 17.75
CA ALA A 273 8.65 11.89 18.96
C ALA A 273 8.44 13.40 19.19
N HIS A 274 8.46 13.81 20.46
CA HIS A 274 8.46 15.21 20.89
C HIS A 274 7.31 16.11 20.39
N ARG A 275 6.16 15.51 20.04
CA ARG A 275 4.97 16.22 19.66
C ARG A 275 3.73 15.63 20.35
N GLU A 276 2.68 16.39 20.46
CA GLU A 276 1.38 15.89 20.89
C GLU A 276 0.77 15.01 19.79
N PRO A 277 0.09 13.88 20.12
CA PRO A 277 -0.64 13.09 19.13
C PRO A 277 -1.68 13.96 18.42
N GLU A 278 -1.92 13.68 17.15
CA GLU A 278 -2.90 14.42 16.36
C GLU A 278 -4.34 14.23 16.87
N VAL A 279 -4.63 13.04 17.40
CA VAL A 279 -5.92 12.71 17.98
C VAL A 279 -5.69 12.27 19.42
N VAL A 280 -6.35 12.94 20.35
CA VAL A 280 -6.31 12.61 21.77
C VAL A 280 -7.66 12.08 22.23
N GLY A 281 -7.65 11.13 23.19
CA GLY A 281 -8.87 10.51 23.68
C GLY A 281 -8.61 9.30 24.56
N GLY A 282 -9.62 8.48 24.77
CA GLY A 282 -9.51 7.25 25.55
C GLY A 282 -8.53 6.26 24.91
N GLY A 283 -7.93 5.40 25.72
CA GLY A 283 -6.98 4.37 25.28
C GLY A 283 -5.52 4.79 25.32
N ILE A 284 -5.23 6.09 25.24
CA ILE A 284 -3.84 6.61 25.20
C ILE A 284 -3.44 7.40 26.46
N VAL A 285 -4.37 7.60 27.40
CA VAL A 285 -4.17 8.46 28.58
C VAL A 285 -3.49 7.67 29.71
N GLU A 286 -2.39 8.19 30.23
CA GLU A 286 -1.73 7.68 31.44
C GLU A 286 -2.21 8.40 32.69
N PHE A 287 -2.46 9.72 32.59
CA PHE A 287 -2.98 10.54 33.67
C PHE A 287 -3.95 11.59 33.13
N VAL A 288 -5.01 11.88 33.89
CA VAL A 288 -5.92 13.00 33.59
C VAL A 288 -6.56 13.54 34.88
N ASP A 289 -6.57 14.86 34.99
CA ASP A 289 -7.38 15.59 35.96
C ASP A 289 -8.09 16.77 35.30
N ALA A 290 -8.70 17.66 36.08
CA ALA A 290 -9.44 18.81 35.56
C ALA A 290 -8.56 19.90 34.89
N LYS A 291 -7.24 19.81 34.99
CA LYS A 291 -6.30 20.84 34.54
C LYS A 291 -5.31 20.35 33.49
N ARG A 292 -4.97 19.07 33.50
CA ARG A 292 -3.97 18.48 32.61
C ARG A 292 -4.26 17.03 32.30
N TYR A 293 -3.62 16.54 31.26
CA TYR A 293 -3.56 15.12 30.92
C TYR A 293 -2.14 14.77 30.44
N ASP A 294 -1.76 13.53 30.64
CA ASP A 294 -0.55 12.95 30.10
C ASP A 294 -0.94 11.73 29.25
N VAL A 295 -0.34 11.59 28.08
CA VAL A 295 -0.58 10.47 27.16
C VAL A 295 0.62 9.55 27.12
N THR A 296 0.38 8.28 26.78
CA THR A 296 1.47 7.29 26.65
C THR A 296 2.48 7.68 25.58
N ASP A 297 3.74 7.32 25.80
CA ASP A 297 4.80 7.42 24.80
C ASP A 297 4.93 6.15 23.93
N THR A 298 4.17 5.11 24.28
CA THR A 298 4.25 3.82 23.59
C THR A 298 3.57 3.87 22.22
N LEU A 299 4.32 3.61 21.14
CA LEU A 299 3.81 3.44 19.78
C LEU A 299 3.48 1.96 19.54
N PRO A 300 2.39 1.66 18.81
CA PRO A 300 1.48 2.58 18.11
C PRO A 300 0.39 3.22 18.97
N ASP A 301 0.18 2.76 20.22
CA ASP A 301 -0.97 3.13 21.06
C ASP A 301 -1.16 4.65 21.15
N ARG A 302 -0.07 5.39 21.35
CA ARG A 302 -0.07 6.86 21.37
C ARG A 302 -0.81 7.51 20.21
N GLU A 303 -0.76 6.89 19.04
CA GLU A 303 -1.28 7.44 17.79
C GLU A 303 -2.66 6.86 17.40
N GLU A 304 -3.24 6.00 18.25
CA GLU A 304 -4.49 5.28 17.99
C GLU A 304 -5.54 5.49 19.08
N ALA A 305 -5.86 6.76 19.39
CA ALA A 305 -6.86 7.08 20.39
C ALA A 305 -8.26 6.56 20.02
N GLY A 306 -8.98 6.08 21.01
CA GLY A 306 -10.35 5.57 20.90
C GLY A 306 -10.41 4.06 20.66
N THR A 307 -11.63 3.52 20.60
CA THR A 307 -11.83 2.10 20.28
C THR A 307 -11.53 1.84 18.80
N PRO A 308 -10.57 0.96 18.48
CA PRO A 308 -10.15 0.77 17.10
C PRO A 308 -11.16 -0.05 16.27
N ASN A 309 -11.01 -0.02 14.94
CA ASN A 309 -11.67 -0.95 14.04
C ASN A 309 -11.04 -2.35 14.17
N LEU A 310 -11.28 -3.00 15.28
CA LEU A 310 -10.68 -4.29 15.62
C LEU A 310 -10.98 -5.38 14.58
N PRO A 311 -12.24 -5.61 14.15
CA PRO A 311 -12.52 -6.64 13.13
C PRO A 311 -11.75 -6.38 11.82
N GLY A 312 -11.68 -5.12 11.39
CA GLY A 312 -10.96 -4.75 10.18
C GLY A 312 -9.46 -4.92 10.29
N ALA A 313 -8.87 -4.61 11.44
CA ALA A 313 -7.44 -4.81 11.70
C ALA A 313 -7.07 -6.30 11.72
N LEU A 314 -7.91 -7.13 12.37
CA LEU A 314 -7.73 -8.58 12.38
C LEU A 314 -7.86 -9.19 10.97
N LEU A 315 -8.83 -8.71 10.18
CA LEU A 315 -8.99 -9.14 8.79
C LEU A 315 -7.74 -8.83 7.97
N LEU A 316 -7.20 -7.63 8.10
CA LEU A 316 -5.97 -7.24 7.42
C LEU A 316 -4.79 -8.10 7.87
N GLY A 317 -4.57 -8.26 9.17
CA GLY A 317 -3.49 -9.06 9.71
C GLY A 317 -3.54 -10.53 9.25
N ALA A 318 -4.73 -11.13 9.26
CA ALA A 318 -4.93 -12.50 8.75
C ALA A 318 -4.65 -12.60 7.25
N THR A 319 -5.11 -11.63 6.46
CA THR A 319 -4.88 -11.56 5.01
C THR A 319 -3.40 -11.44 4.69
N LEU A 320 -2.67 -10.54 5.35
CA LEU A 320 -1.24 -10.36 5.15
C LEU A 320 -0.45 -11.64 5.46
N ARG A 321 -0.83 -12.37 6.52
CA ARG A 321 -0.21 -13.67 6.85
C ARG A 321 -0.49 -14.73 5.79
N ILE A 322 -1.67 -14.73 5.15
CA ILE A 322 -1.96 -15.62 4.01
C ILE A 322 -1.03 -15.28 2.85
N LEU A 323 -0.94 -14.00 2.47
CA LEU A 323 -0.06 -13.55 1.38
C LEU A 323 1.41 -13.86 1.64
N GLN A 324 1.90 -13.68 2.88
CA GLN A 324 3.27 -14.03 3.26
C GLN A 324 3.54 -15.54 3.12
N ARG A 325 2.59 -16.41 3.45
CA ARG A 325 2.73 -17.86 3.27
C ARG A 325 2.79 -18.28 1.80
N VAL A 326 2.01 -17.61 0.95
CA VAL A 326 2.08 -17.80 -0.52
C VAL A 326 3.43 -17.31 -1.04
N GLY A 327 3.90 -16.20 -0.52
CA GLY A 327 5.10 -15.49 -0.95
C GLY A 327 4.79 -14.47 -2.04
N MET A 328 5.09 -13.20 -1.76
CA MET A 328 4.77 -12.10 -2.67
C MET A 328 5.55 -12.18 -4.00
N ASP A 329 6.74 -12.80 -4.01
CA ASP A 329 7.46 -13.07 -5.27
C ASP A 329 6.65 -13.98 -6.22
N ALA A 330 5.92 -14.98 -5.66
CA ALA A 330 5.09 -15.85 -6.46
C ALA A 330 3.83 -15.14 -6.97
N VAL A 331 3.26 -14.25 -6.15
CA VAL A 331 2.13 -13.38 -6.54
C VAL A 331 2.56 -12.47 -7.69
N GLU A 332 3.69 -11.79 -7.57
CA GLU A 332 4.23 -10.92 -8.61
C GLU A 332 4.49 -11.69 -9.91
N ALA A 333 5.12 -12.84 -9.85
CA ALA A 333 5.42 -13.66 -11.03
C ALA A 333 4.16 -14.14 -11.74
N ASP A 334 3.12 -14.56 -11.00
CA ASP A 334 1.83 -14.96 -11.58
C ASP A 334 1.13 -13.77 -12.25
N GLU A 335 1.13 -12.62 -11.60
CA GLU A 335 0.54 -11.41 -12.13
C GLU A 335 1.26 -10.89 -13.38
N GLN A 336 2.60 -10.95 -13.40
CA GLN A 336 3.38 -10.56 -14.57
C GLN A 336 3.03 -11.46 -15.78
N ALA A 337 2.89 -12.76 -15.58
CA ALA A 337 2.49 -13.68 -16.64
C ALA A 337 1.07 -13.36 -17.16
N LEU A 338 0.12 -13.08 -16.27
CA LEU A 338 -1.24 -12.68 -16.64
C LEU A 338 -1.27 -11.32 -17.35
N THR A 339 -0.49 -10.35 -16.87
CA THR A 339 -0.38 -9.01 -17.48
C THR A 339 0.19 -9.09 -18.88
N GLN A 340 1.25 -9.89 -19.09
CA GLN A 340 1.82 -10.11 -20.41
C GLN A 340 0.82 -10.74 -21.37
N TYR A 341 0.10 -11.76 -20.91
CA TYR A 341 -0.96 -12.38 -21.70
C TYR A 341 -2.06 -11.39 -22.08
N ALA A 342 -2.55 -10.64 -21.10
CA ALA A 342 -3.61 -9.65 -21.32
C ALA A 342 -3.16 -8.55 -22.28
N MET A 343 -1.97 -7.98 -22.11
CA MET A 343 -1.42 -6.95 -23.00
C MET A 343 -1.29 -7.46 -24.43
N SER A 344 -0.82 -8.70 -24.62
CA SER A 344 -0.72 -9.31 -25.96
C SER A 344 -2.09 -9.47 -26.61
N ALA A 345 -3.05 -10.04 -25.88
CA ALA A 345 -4.40 -10.27 -26.41
C ALA A 345 -5.18 -8.97 -26.69
N LEU A 346 -5.03 -7.96 -25.82
CA LEU A 346 -5.70 -6.66 -25.99
C LEU A 346 -5.13 -5.89 -27.19
N ASN A 347 -3.86 -6.00 -27.49
CA ASN A 347 -3.23 -5.36 -28.66
C ASN A 347 -3.72 -5.95 -30.02
N GLU A 348 -4.35 -7.11 -30.01
CA GLU A 348 -4.96 -7.72 -31.21
C GLU A 348 -6.39 -7.19 -31.51
N ILE A 349 -6.96 -6.40 -30.60
CA ILE A 349 -8.34 -5.89 -30.74
C ILE A 349 -8.31 -4.55 -31.49
N ASP A 350 -8.94 -4.53 -32.66
CA ASP A 350 -9.06 -3.32 -33.47
C ASP A 350 -9.81 -2.20 -32.72
N GLY A 351 -9.22 -0.98 -32.74
CA GLY A 351 -9.81 0.19 -32.11
C GLY A 351 -9.66 0.25 -30.60
N LEU A 352 -8.90 -0.65 -29.99
CA LEU A 352 -8.57 -0.60 -28.57
C LEU A 352 -7.33 0.28 -28.36
N THR A 353 -7.42 1.21 -27.42
CA THR A 353 -6.30 2.06 -26.97
C THR A 353 -5.96 1.71 -25.53
N ILE A 354 -4.71 1.32 -25.26
CA ILE A 354 -4.19 1.09 -23.90
C ILE A 354 -3.41 2.33 -23.48
N TYR A 355 -3.64 2.81 -22.26
CA TYR A 355 -2.95 3.97 -21.69
C TYR A 355 -1.69 3.57 -20.92
N GLY A 356 -0.68 4.45 -20.98
CA GLY A 356 0.65 4.23 -20.42
C GLY A 356 1.60 3.59 -21.43
N SER A 357 2.92 3.79 -21.23
CA SER A 357 3.93 3.34 -22.17
C SER A 357 3.92 1.83 -22.38
N HIS A 358 3.84 1.41 -23.61
CA HIS A 358 3.91 0.00 -24.05
C HIS A 358 5.38 -0.48 -24.17
N ARG A 359 6.35 0.41 -24.03
CA ARG A 359 7.77 0.12 -24.16
C ARG A 359 8.44 -0.31 -22.86
N LEU A 360 7.70 -0.21 -21.74
CA LEU A 360 8.15 -0.72 -20.46
C LEU A 360 8.01 -2.25 -20.43
N GLU A 361 8.99 -2.89 -19.83
CA GLU A 361 8.90 -4.32 -19.56
C GLU A 361 7.76 -4.63 -18.58
N VAL A 362 7.22 -5.83 -18.63
CA VAL A 362 6.12 -6.26 -17.74
C VAL A 362 6.54 -6.16 -16.27
N ALA A 363 7.80 -6.41 -15.94
CA ALA A 363 8.35 -6.27 -14.60
C ALA A 363 8.27 -4.83 -14.03
N GLU A 364 8.09 -3.82 -14.89
CA GLU A 364 7.95 -2.43 -14.50
C GLU A 364 6.50 -1.98 -14.29
N ARG A 365 5.57 -2.94 -14.28
CA ARG A 365 4.12 -2.71 -14.11
C ARG A 365 3.52 -3.69 -13.12
N ILE A 366 2.36 -3.30 -12.60
CA ILE A 366 1.39 -4.20 -11.95
C ILE A 366 0.21 -4.45 -12.89
N GLY A 367 -0.67 -5.41 -12.59
CA GLY A 367 -1.77 -5.85 -13.43
C GLY A 367 -2.92 -4.87 -13.65
N VAL A 368 -2.66 -3.57 -13.56
CA VAL A 368 -3.63 -2.52 -13.89
C VAL A 368 -3.47 -2.12 -15.34
N ILE A 369 -4.53 -2.30 -16.14
CA ILE A 369 -4.57 -1.95 -17.57
C ILE A 369 -5.76 -1.04 -17.81
N THR A 370 -5.50 0.21 -18.14
CA THR A 370 -6.55 1.17 -18.54
C THR A 370 -6.66 1.23 -20.04
N LEU A 371 -7.88 1.11 -20.53
CA LEU A 371 -8.13 1.06 -21.95
C LEU A 371 -9.41 1.80 -22.37
N ASN A 372 -9.45 2.21 -23.62
CA ASN A 372 -10.67 2.61 -24.33
C ASN A 372 -10.89 1.69 -25.53
N LEU A 373 -12.14 1.48 -25.90
CA LEU A 373 -12.52 0.75 -27.10
C LEU A 373 -13.30 1.71 -28.02
N HIS A 374 -12.67 2.13 -29.12
CA HIS A 374 -13.21 3.18 -30.01
C HIS A 374 -13.69 4.40 -29.21
N ASP A 375 -14.79 5.01 -29.61
CA ASP A 375 -15.47 6.12 -28.94
C ASP A 375 -16.59 5.64 -27.99
N LEU A 376 -16.56 4.36 -27.57
CA LEU A 376 -17.60 3.82 -26.69
C LEU A 376 -17.46 4.40 -25.28
N PRO A 377 -18.58 4.87 -24.69
CA PRO A 377 -18.58 5.28 -23.29
C PRO A 377 -18.20 4.13 -22.36
N HIS A 378 -17.42 4.39 -21.33
CA HIS A 378 -16.94 3.38 -20.37
C HIS A 378 -18.05 2.49 -19.81
N GLY A 379 -19.19 3.07 -19.46
CA GLY A 379 -20.35 2.31 -18.94
C GLY A 379 -21.03 1.37 -19.93
N LEU A 380 -20.60 1.32 -21.19
CA LEU A 380 -21.03 0.31 -22.17
C LEU A 380 -19.99 -0.81 -22.33
N VAL A 381 -18.75 -0.57 -21.92
CA VAL A 381 -17.64 -1.55 -22.02
C VAL A 381 -17.56 -2.39 -20.75
N THR A 382 -17.95 -1.83 -19.61
CA THR A 382 -17.95 -2.47 -18.27
C THR A 382 -19.35 -2.95 -17.90
#